data_3cd4c585f5932e6f422ba08ac0aa7bfc
#
_entry.id   3cd4c585f5932e6f422ba08ac0aa7bfc
#
_cell.length_a   1.000
_cell.length_b   1.000
_cell.length_c   1.000
_cell.angle_alpha   90.00
_cell.angle_beta   90.00
_cell.angle_gamma   90.00
#
_symmetry.space_group_name_H-M   'P 1'
#
loop_
_entity.id
_entity.type
_entity.pdbx_description
1 polymer ?
#
loop_
_entity_poly.entity_id
_entity_poly.type
_entity_poly.pdbx_seq_one_letter_code
_entity_poly.pdbx_strand_id
1 'polypeptide(L)'
;VQFALIAIGCGMLEMQKMGTKERVSMPQNFLSFRNGYLFVYSLMMAGDWLQGPYVYALYQHYGYSTGDIGKLFIAGFGSSMIFGTVVGSMADKYGRKNAALTYCVTYILSCITKHWSDYNVLMLGRFFGGIATSLLFTAFESWLVSEHFKRGYEAEWLDKTFAKAIFLGNGLVSIVSGLLANYLVTDMSLGPVAPFDAAAAFLAVGGVVIFFTWTENKGDNSENTSVTQGMKLAYDAIRNDKKVFYLGAMQSLFEASMYSFVFLWTPALGPNGEDIPHGMIFATMMVACMVGSSIASRIMSRPDMKVERYMQTVFLVSAAALFVPVVVKFFGMAGGQPGGPITFEGKVMMLGFLVFEAMVGIFWPSMMKMRSQYVPEEVRSTVMNFFRIPLNLFVCIILYNVAMFPLSAMFAMCAGFLVLAAVLQQRLEVLSNATASNGKHVAMGTKA
;
A
#
# COMPACT_ATOMS: atom_id res chain seq x y z
N VAL A 1 -24.01 7.90 -4.58
CA VAL A 1 -24.07 7.83 -6.05
C VAL A 1 -22.70 7.49 -6.63
N GLN A 2 -21.63 8.23 -6.30
CA GLN A 2 -20.27 7.98 -6.83
C GLN A 2 -19.78 6.56 -6.54
N PHE A 3 -19.93 6.07 -5.31
CA PHE A 3 -19.58 4.69 -4.95
C PHE A 3 -20.27 3.67 -5.85
N ALA A 4 -21.59 3.78 -6.01
CA ALA A 4 -22.36 2.83 -6.81
C ALA A 4 -21.94 2.81 -8.29
N LEU A 5 -21.73 3.97 -8.89
CA LEU A 5 -21.29 4.08 -10.29
C LEU A 5 -19.92 3.45 -10.52
N ILE A 6 -18.94 3.75 -9.64
CA ILE A 6 -17.59 3.21 -9.76
C ILE A 6 -17.59 1.71 -9.45
N ALA A 7 -18.36 1.26 -8.46
CA ALA A 7 -18.48 -0.17 -8.10
C ALA A 7 -19.10 -1.00 -9.24
N ILE A 8 -20.14 -0.49 -9.91
CA ILE A 8 -20.73 -1.14 -11.09
C ILE A 8 -19.69 -1.24 -12.21
N GLY A 9 -18.98 -0.14 -12.51
CA GLY A 9 -17.90 -0.13 -13.51
C GLY A 9 -16.81 -1.15 -13.18
N CYS A 10 -16.38 -1.22 -11.93
CA CYS A 10 -15.41 -2.20 -11.43
C CYS A 10 -15.91 -3.63 -11.61
N GLY A 11 -17.17 -3.90 -11.22
CA GLY A 11 -17.78 -5.22 -11.37
C GLY A 11 -17.84 -5.67 -12.83
N MET A 12 -18.23 -4.77 -13.75
CA MET A 12 -18.22 -5.07 -15.19
C MET A 12 -16.83 -5.40 -15.72
N LEU A 13 -15.81 -4.65 -15.26
CA LEU A 13 -14.42 -4.89 -15.64
C LEU A 13 -13.93 -6.27 -15.14
N GLU A 14 -14.23 -6.64 -13.90
CA GLU A 14 -13.81 -7.94 -13.35
C GLU A 14 -14.58 -9.12 -13.97
N MET A 15 -15.87 -8.97 -14.25
CA MET A 15 -16.67 -10.01 -14.92
C MET A 15 -16.13 -10.35 -16.32
N GLN A 16 -15.70 -9.35 -17.10
CA GLN A 16 -15.06 -9.59 -18.40
C GLN A 16 -13.76 -10.38 -18.29
N LYS A 17 -13.01 -10.20 -17.18
CA LYS A 17 -11.75 -10.93 -16.92
C LYS A 17 -12.00 -12.41 -16.56
N MET A 18 -13.12 -12.71 -15.91
CA MET A 18 -13.47 -14.09 -15.50
C MET A 18 -13.84 -14.98 -16.69
N GLY A 19 -14.37 -14.42 -17.77
CA GLY A 19 -14.77 -15.17 -18.98
C GLY A 19 -13.61 -15.72 -19.82
N THR A 20 -12.37 -15.27 -19.59
CA THR A 20 -11.19 -15.64 -20.40
C THR A 20 -10.23 -16.62 -19.71
N LYS A 21 -10.53 -17.12 -18.53
CA LYS A 21 -9.63 -18.01 -17.79
C LYS A 21 -9.86 -19.47 -18.15
N GLU A 22 -8.85 -20.13 -18.74
CA GLU A 22 -8.75 -21.59 -18.79
C GLU A 22 -8.80 -22.18 -17.37
N ARG A 23 -9.69 -23.16 -17.16
CA ARG A 23 -9.81 -23.91 -15.91
C ARG A 23 -8.67 -24.93 -15.82
N VAL A 24 -7.52 -24.52 -15.30
CA VAL A 24 -6.49 -25.49 -14.87
C VAL A 24 -7.06 -26.24 -13.66
N SER A 25 -7.21 -27.55 -13.79
CA SER A 25 -7.64 -28.44 -12.71
C SER A 25 -6.52 -28.52 -11.66
N MET A 26 -6.75 -27.91 -10.49
CA MET A 26 -5.82 -27.97 -9.36
C MET A 26 -6.25 -29.05 -8.37
N PRO A 27 -5.31 -29.81 -7.76
CA PRO A 27 -5.63 -30.82 -6.77
C PRO A 27 -6.38 -30.26 -5.55
N GLN A 28 -7.29 -31.05 -4.99
CA GLN A 28 -8.15 -30.63 -3.88
C GLN A 28 -7.35 -30.28 -2.61
N ASN A 29 -6.24 -30.97 -2.34
CA ASN A 29 -5.34 -30.69 -1.22
C ASN A 29 -4.69 -29.32 -1.34
N PHE A 30 -4.27 -28.92 -2.56
CA PHE A 30 -3.77 -27.58 -2.83
C PHE A 30 -4.87 -26.51 -2.65
N LEU A 31 -6.08 -26.76 -3.17
CA LEU A 31 -7.19 -25.84 -3.03
C LEU A 31 -7.54 -25.59 -1.55
N SER A 32 -7.54 -26.64 -0.74
CA SER A 32 -7.79 -26.52 0.71
C SER A 32 -6.69 -25.70 1.40
N PHE A 33 -5.42 -25.96 1.11
CA PHE A 33 -4.28 -25.20 1.63
C PHE A 33 -4.36 -23.72 1.23
N ARG A 34 -4.56 -23.43 -0.07
CA ARG A 34 -4.70 -22.07 -0.60
C ARG A 34 -5.84 -21.32 0.05
N ASN A 35 -7.02 -21.94 0.14
CA ASN A 35 -8.20 -21.29 0.70
C ASN A 35 -8.05 -21.02 2.20
N GLY A 36 -7.40 -21.92 2.95
CA GLY A 36 -7.06 -21.69 4.35
C GLY A 36 -6.12 -20.49 4.53
N TYR A 37 -5.08 -20.37 3.71
CA TYR A 37 -4.20 -19.20 3.70
C TYR A 37 -4.96 -17.91 3.36
N LEU A 38 -5.76 -17.93 2.27
CA LEU A 38 -6.51 -16.76 1.83
C LEU A 38 -7.54 -16.28 2.87
N PHE A 39 -8.15 -17.21 3.60
CA PHE A 39 -9.05 -16.88 4.70
C PHE A 39 -8.31 -16.14 5.82
N VAL A 40 -7.20 -16.69 6.31
CA VAL A 40 -6.36 -16.03 7.32
C VAL A 40 -5.86 -14.67 6.82
N TYR A 41 -5.31 -14.60 5.62
CA TYR A 41 -4.81 -13.37 5.02
C TYR A 41 -5.90 -12.29 4.92
N SER A 42 -7.13 -12.68 4.55
CA SER A 42 -8.27 -11.76 4.51
C SER A 42 -8.64 -11.20 5.89
N LEU A 43 -8.58 -12.02 6.95
CA LEU A 43 -8.80 -11.54 8.32
C LEU A 43 -7.72 -10.55 8.76
N MET A 44 -6.46 -10.82 8.42
CA MET A 44 -5.33 -9.94 8.74
C MET A 44 -5.44 -8.61 8.00
N MET A 45 -5.79 -8.65 6.72
CA MET A 45 -6.02 -7.45 5.92
C MET A 45 -7.24 -6.67 6.40
N ALA A 46 -8.32 -7.31 6.85
CA ALA A 46 -9.45 -6.63 7.46
C ALA A 46 -9.04 -5.88 8.74
N GLY A 47 -8.21 -6.50 9.58
CA GLY A 47 -7.66 -5.86 10.77
C GLY A 47 -6.80 -4.63 10.46
N ASP A 48 -6.11 -4.61 9.32
CA ASP A 48 -5.34 -3.45 8.86
C ASP A 48 -6.24 -2.36 8.25
N TRP A 49 -7.08 -2.71 7.27
CA TRP A 49 -7.91 -1.77 6.54
C TRP A 49 -8.99 -1.08 7.36
N LEU A 50 -9.56 -1.72 8.38
CA LEU A 50 -10.59 -1.14 9.26
C LEU A 50 -10.09 0.11 10.01
N GLN A 51 -8.79 0.18 10.30
CA GLN A 51 -8.20 1.29 11.04
C GLN A 51 -7.99 2.53 10.16
N GLY A 52 -7.73 2.33 8.85
CA GLY A 52 -7.33 3.39 7.92
C GLY A 52 -8.26 4.60 7.89
N PRO A 53 -9.57 4.43 7.67
CA PRO A 53 -10.51 5.54 7.48
C PRO A 53 -10.62 6.48 8.70
N TYR A 54 -10.50 5.95 9.90
CA TYR A 54 -10.82 6.67 11.13
C TYR A 54 -9.63 7.05 12.01
N VAL A 55 -8.40 6.66 11.67
CA VAL A 55 -7.24 6.94 12.51
C VAL A 55 -6.98 8.43 12.69
N TYR A 56 -7.09 9.22 11.62
CA TYR A 56 -6.95 10.68 11.70
C TYR A 56 -8.14 11.30 12.45
N ALA A 57 -9.37 10.92 12.07
CA ALA A 57 -10.61 11.40 12.67
C ALA A 57 -10.70 11.10 14.17
N LEU A 58 -10.22 9.94 14.63
CA LEU A 58 -10.13 9.59 16.04
C LEU A 58 -9.23 10.57 16.81
N TYR A 59 -8.04 10.85 16.30
CA TYR A 59 -7.12 11.77 16.97
C TYR A 59 -7.66 13.21 16.98
N GLN A 60 -8.33 13.62 15.92
CA GLN A 60 -9.04 14.90 15.85
C GLN A 60 -10.19 14.95 16.88
N HIS A 61 -10.95 13.85 17.02
CA HIS A 61 -12.02 13.71 18.02
C HIS A 61 -11.48 13.85 19.45
N TYR A 62 -10.26 13.40 19.72
CA TYR A 62 -9.58 13.60 21.02
C TYR A 62 -9.02 15.00 21.21
N GLY A 63 -9.19 15.90 20.23
CA GLY A 63 -8.79 17.31 20.33
C GLY A 63 -7.34 17.60 19.95
N TYR A 64 -6.63 16.65 19.32
CA TYR A 64 -5.25 16.87 18.89
C TYR A 64 -5.18 17.78 17.66
N SER A 65 -4.17 18.65 17.66
CA SER A 65 -3.87 19.49 16.50
C SER A 65 -3.33 18.66 15.34
N THR A 66 -3.44 19.19 14.12
CA THR A 66 -2.86 18.56 12.92
C THR A 66 -1.37 18.24 13.06
N GLY A 67 -0.63 19.11 13.76
CA GLY A 67 0.79 18.90 14.06
C GLY A 67 1.05 17.72 15.01
N ASP A 68 0.23 17.57 16.06
CA ASP A 68 0.36 16.46 17.00
C ASP A 68 -0.06 15.13 16.35
N ILE A 69 -1.11 15.15 15.53
CA ILE A 69 -1.51 14.00 14.71
C ILE A 69 -0.37 13.61 13.75
N GLY A 70 0.29 14.61 13.12
CA GLY A 70 1.46 14.39 12.28
C GLY A 70 2.58 13.64 13.02
N LYS A 71 2.90 14.01 14.25
CA LYS A 71 3.91 13.30 15.07
C LYS A 71 3.50 11.87 15.41
N LEU A 72 2.21 11.62 15.68
CA LEU A 72 1.69 10.25 15.87
C LEU A 72 1.87 9.39 14.61
N PHE A 73 1.63 9.95 13.43
CA PHE A 73 1.87 9.24 12.17
C PHE A 73 3.37 9.01 11.93
N ILE A 74 4.24 9.98 12.25
CA ILE A 74 5.71 9.81 12.19
C ILE A 74 6.17 8.65 13.08
N ALA A 75 5.61 8.49 14.29
CA ALA A 75 5.94 7.36 15.15
C ALA A 75 5.59 6.01 14.49
N GLY A 76 4.45 5.93 13.80
CA GLY A 76 4.05 4.75 13.05
C GLY A 76 4.97 4.45 11.85
N PHE A 77 5.23 5.45 11.00
CA PHE A 77 6.12 5.28 9.84
C PHE A 77 7.58 5.06 10.25
N GLY A 78 8.06 5.79 11.26
CA GLY A 78 9.41 5.67 11.79
C GLY A 78 9.66 4.29 12.42
N SER A 79 8.74 3.79 13.23
CA SER A 79 8.85 2.43 13.79
C SER A 79 8.80 1.37 12.68
N SER A 80 7.91 1.51 11.70
CA SER A 80 7.88 0.60 10.55
C SER A 80 9.19 0.63 9.75
N MET A 81 9.81 1.79 9.58
CA MET A 81 11.10 1.92 8.91
C MET A 81 12.22 1.18 9.66
N ILE A 82 12.31 1.38 10.98
CA ILE A 82 13.35 0.77 11.81
C ILE A 82 13.14 -0.75 11.89
N PHE A 83 11.94 -1.20 12.24
CA PHE A 83 11.66 -2.61 12.41
C PHE A 83 11.58 -3.38 11.10
N GLY A 84 11.14 -2.74 10.01
CA GLY A 84 11.07 -3.35 8.68
C GLY A 84 12.40 -3.90 8.16
N THR A 85 13.53 -3.35 8.63
CA THR A 85 14.86 -3.83 8.26
C THR A 85 15.27 -5.11 9.01
N VAL A 86 14.69 -5.38 10.17
CA VAL A 86 15.13 -6.47 11.09
C VAL A 86 14.09 -7.59 11.17
N VAL A 87 12.81 -7.25 11.03
CA VAL A 87 11.68 -8.18 11.27
C VAL A 87 11.73 -9.39 10.34
N GLY A 88 12.14 -9.24 9.08
CA GLY A 88 12.27 -10.37 8.15
C GLY A 88 13.27 -11.42 8.63
N SER A 89 14.48 -11.00 9.02
CA SER A 89 15.50 -11.90 9.55
C SER A 89 15.11 -12.51 10.91
N MET A 90 14.38 -11.76 11.74
CA MET A 90 13.83 -12.29 12.99
C MET A 90 12.76 -13.37 12.72
N ALA A 91 11.88 -13.15 11.75
CA ALA A 91 10.87 -14.13 11.36
C ALA A 91 11.52 -15.43 10.84
N ASP A 92 12.57 -15.31 10.05
CA ASP A 92 13.31 -16.47 9.54
C ASP A 92 14.02 -17.25 10.66
N LYS A 93 14.56 -16.55 11.65
CA LYS A 93 15.28 -17.17 12.79
C LYS A 93 14.34 -17.77 13.82
N TYR A 94 13.30 -17.03 14.23
CA TYR A 94 12.43 -17.42 15.36
C TYR A 94 11.16 -18.14 14.91
N GLY A 95 10.86 -18.13 13.61
CA GLY A 95 9.72 -18.79 13.02
C GLY A 95 8.69 -17.81 12.46
N ARG A 96 8.20 -18.12 11.28
CA ARG A 96 7.28 -17.27 10.51
C ARG A 96 5.85 -17.34 11.04
N LYS A 97 5.42 -18.49 11.60
CA LYS A 97 4.16 -18.59 12.34
C LYS A 97 4.19 -17.72 13.59
N ASN A 98 5.29 -17.77 14.36
CA ASN A 98 5.45 -16.93 15.54
C ASN A 98 5.46 -15.44 15.17
N ALA A 99 6.07 -15.07 14.05
CA ALA A 99 6.02 -13.71 13.52
C ALA A 99 4.59 -13.27 13.16
N ALA A 100 3.78 -14.13 12.53
CA ALA A 100 2.38 -13.86 12.23
C ALA A 100 1.52 -13.74 13.51
N LEU A 101 1.78 -14.52 14.54
CA LEU A 101 1.12 -14.35 15.85
C LEU A 101 1.56 -13.06 16.56
N THR A 102 2.84 -12.70 16.46
CA THR A 102 3.35 -11.41 16.97
C THR A 102 2.69 -10.24 16.28
N TYR A 103 2.43 -10.31 14.96
CA TYR A 103 1.62 -9.33 14.24
C TYR A 103 0.25 -9.16 14.89
N CYS A 104 -0.48 -10.25 15.12
CA CYS A 104 -1.80 -10.19 15.75
C CYS A 104 -1.75 -9.52 17.12
N VAL A 105 -0.83 -9.93 17.97
CA VAL A 105 -0.69 -9.39 19.33
C VAL A 105 -0.34 -7.90 19.32
N THR A 106 0.69 -7.50 18.55
CA THR A 106 1.14 -6.10 18.50
C THR A 106 0.07 -5.19 17.91
N TYR A 107 -0.69 -5.67 16.91
CA TYR A 107 -1.74 -4.87 16.31
C TYR A 107 -2.99 -4.77 17.19
N ILE A 108 -3.38 -5.83 17.89
CA ILE A 108 -4.44 -5.79 18.91
C ILE A 108 -4.07 -4.79 20.01
N LEU A 109 -2.83 -4.82 20.51
CA LEU A 109 -2.35 -3.84 21.48
C LEU A 109 -2.44 -2.41 20.93
N SER A 110 -2.06 -2.20 19.68
CA SER A 110 -2.25 -0.91 19.00
C SER A 110 -3.72 -0.47 18.97
N CYS A 111 -4.65 -1.38 18.68
CA CYS A 111 -6.09 -1.09 18.68
C CYS A 111 -6.60 -0.75 20.10
N ILE A 112 -6.19 -1.49 21.10
CA ILE A 112 -6.58 -1.27 22.50
C ILE A 112 -6.16 0.13 22.97
N THR A 113 -4.98 0.63 22.58
CA THR A 113 -4.53 1.97 22.96
C THR A 113 -5.44 3.09 22.48
N LYS A 114 -6.31 2.84 21.49
CA LYS A 114 -7.25 3.83 20.94
C LYS A 114 -8.39 4.18 21.87
N HIS A 115 -8.59 3.44 22.95
CA HIS A 115 -9.59 3.74 23.97
C HIS A 115 -9.18 4.88 24.92
N TRP A 116 -7.91 5.26 24.94
CA TRP A 116 -7.40 6.35 25.78
C TRP A 116 -7.04 7.56 24.94
N SER A 117 -7.44 8.74 25.43
CA SER A 117 -7.06 10.01 24.81
C SER A 117 -5.67 10.50 25.22
N ASP A 118 -4.94 9.78 26.06
CA ASP A 118 -3.57 10.14 26.46
C ASP A 118 -2.60 10.01 25.27
N TYR A 119 -1.84 11.10 25.04
CA TYR A 119 -0.94 11.20 23.89
C TYR A 119 0.17 10.15 23.90
N ASN A 120 0.72 9.84 25.09
CA ASN A 120 1.80 8.86 25.20
C ASN A 120 1.29 7.43 24.95
N VAL A 121 0.08 7.13 25.40
CA VAL A 121 -0.58 5.85 25.13
C VAL A 121 -0.84 5.69 23.62
N LEU A 122 -1.32 6.75 22.98
CA LEU A 122 -1.53 6.75 21.52
C LEU A 122 -0.20 6.63 20.75
N MET A 123 0.86 7.29 21.23
CA MET A 123 2.21 7.19 20.68
C MET A 123 2.74 5.75 20.75
N LEU A 124 2.57 5.10 21.91
CA LEU A 124 2.91 3.69 22.10
C LEU A 124 2.11 2.78 21.14
N GLY A 125 0.81 3.08 20.97
CA GLY A 125 -0.04 2.36 20.02
C GLY A 125 0.44 2.52 18.57
N ARG A 126 0.92 3.71 18.17
CA ARG A 126 1.50 3.93 16.85
C ARG A 126 2.80 3.16 16.64
N PHE A 127 3.63 3.08 17.69
CA PHE A 127 4.84 2.28 17.68
C PHE A 127 4.53 0.78 17.45
N PHE A 128 3.57 0.20 18.19
CA PHE A 128 3.12 -1.17 17.97
C PHE A 128 2.52 -1.37 16.57
N GLY A 129 1.73 -0.40 16.08
CA GLY A 129 1.18 -0.43 14.74
C GLY A 129 2.25 -0.48 13.65
N GLY A 130 3.35 0.27 13.80
CA GLY A 130 4.47 0.24 12.86
C GLY A 130 5.22 -1.09 12.83
N ILE A 131 5.41 -1.75 13.99
CA ILE A 131 5.94 -3.10 14.09
C ILE A 131 5.01 -4.07 13.35
N ALA A 132 3.71 -4.01 13.65
CA ALA A 132 2.70 -4.86 13.03
C ALA A 132 2.68 -4.70 11.52
N THR A 133 2.69 -3.47 11.00
CA THR A 133 2.74 -3.21 9.54
C THR A 133 3.97 -3.86 8.89
N SER A 134 5.13 -3.81 9.55
CA SER A 134 6.34 -4.47 9.04
C SER A 134 6.20 -6.00 8.98
N LEU A 135 5.56 -6.60 9.97
CA LEU A 135 5.28 -8.03 10.02
C LEU A 135 4.24 -8.47 8.98
N LEU A 136 3.23 -7.64 8.71
CA LEU A 136 2.20 -7.92 7.70
C LEU A 136 2.80 -8.13 6.31
N PHE A 137 3.75 -7.28 5.93
CA PHE A 137 4.38 -7.33 4.61
C PHE A 137 5.52 -8.35 4.49
N THR A 138 5.90 -9.04 5.55
CA THR A 138 7.00 -10.00 5.51
C THR A 138 6.62 -11.41 5.94
N ALA A 139 6.00 -11.57 7.11
CA ALA A 139 5.79 -12.88 7.72
C ALA A 139 4.81 -13.77 6.93
N PHE A 140 3.71 -13.20 6.44
CA PHE A 140 2.65 -13.95 5.77
C PHE A 140 3.08 -14.46 4.39
N GLU A 141 3.77 -13.61 3.62
CA GLU A 141 4.32 -13.99 2.32
C GLU A 141 5.41 -15.06 2.49
N SER A 142 6.35 -14.83 3.38
CA SER A 142 7.46 -15.75 3.64
C SER A 142 6.97 -17.13 4.13
N TRP A 143 5.94 -17.13 4.99
CA TRP A 143 5.33 -18.39 5.44
C TRP A 143 4.68 -19.15 4.29
N LEU A 144 3.90 -18.47 3.46
CA LEU A 144 3.24 -19.08 2.30
C LEU A 144 4.24 -19.68 1.33
N VAL A 145 5.28 -18.93 0.95
CA VAL A 145 6.31 -19.38 0.01
C VAL A 145 6.98 -20.65 0.52
N SER A 146 7.46 -20.64 1.77
CA SER A 146 8.12 -21.78 2.37
C SER A 146 7.21 -23.02 2.47
N GLU A 147 5.99 -22.86 2.95
CA GLU A 147 5.05 -23.97 3.11
C GLU A 147 4.57 -24.52 1.78
N HIS A 148 4.44 -23.66 0.76
CA HIS A 148 4.07 -24.03 -0.60
C HIS A 148 5.10 -25.00 -1.22
N PHE A 149 6.38 -24.63 -1.21
CA PHE A 149 7.46 -25.47 -1.76
C PHE A 149 7.74 -26.71 -0.89
N LYS A 150 7.64 -26.60 0.43
CA LYS A 150 7.75 -27.74 1.34
C LYS A 150 6.72 -28.83 1.06
N ARG A 151 5.52 -28.46 0.59
CA ARG A 151 4.46 -29.39 0.18
C ARG A 151 4.60 -29.91 -1.26
N GLY A 152 5.63 -29.47 -1.99
CA GLY A 152 5.91 -29.89 -3.36
C GLY A 152 4.93 -29.33 -4.40
N TYR A 153 4.31 -28.17 -4.13
CA TYR A 153 3.40 -27.53 -5.11
C TYR A 153 4.16 -26.77 -6.20
N GLU A 154 3.55 -26.66 -7.38
CA GLU A 154 4.13 -26.00 -8.53
C GLU A 154 4.24 -24.48 -8.33
N ALA A 155 5.34 -23.86 -8.80
CA ALA A 155 5.58 -22.43 -8.69
C ALA A 155 4.47 -21.57 -9.32
N GLU A 156 3.89 -22.02 -10.45
CA GLU A 156 2.78 -21.32 -11.13
C GLU A 156 1.55 -21.17 -10.24
N TRP A 157 1.29 -22.14 -9.34
CA TRP A 157 0.15 -22.08 -8.41
C TRP A 157 0.39 -21.07 -7.28
N LEU A 158 1.64 -20.81 -6.93
CA LEU A 158 2.00 -19.75 -5.97
C LEU A 158 1.66 -18.37 -6.53
N ASP A 159 2.03 -18.09 -7.80
CA ASP A 159 1.69 -16.83 -8.45
C ASP A 159 0.17 -16.60 -8.51
N LYS A 160 -0.59 -17.65 -8.81
CA LYS A 160 -2.07 -17.61 -8.80
C LYS A 160 -2.62 -17.36 -7.40
N THR A 161 -1.95 -17.86 -6.36
CA THR A 161 -2.33 -17.62 -4.96
C THR A 161 -2.06 -16.18 -4.57
N PHE A 162 -0.90 -15.61 -4.93
CA PHE A 162 -0.58 -14.20 -4.69
C PHE A 162 -1.54 -13.26 -5.41
N ALA A 163 -1.81 -13.52 -6.69
CA ALA A 163 -2.77 -12.71 -7.44
C ALA A 163 -4.17 -12.70 -6.78
N LYS A 164 -4.60 -13.86 -6.26
CA LYS A 164 -5.88 -13.97 -5.54
C LYS A 164 -5.85 -13.31 -4.17
N ALA A 165 -4.72 -13.39 -3.45
CA ALA A 165 -4.54 -12.73 -2.15
C ALA A 165 -4.59 -11.19 -2.30
N ILE A 166 -3.93 -10.64 -3.32
CA ILE A 166 -3.96 -9.20 -3.63
C ILE A 166 -5.38 -8.76 -3.99
N PHE A 167 -6.07 -9.51 -4.86
CA PHE A 167 -7.44 -9.19 -5.25
C PHE A 167 -8.40 -9.20 -4.04
N LEU A 168 -8.31 -10.21 -3.19
CA LEU A 168 -9.13 -10.31 -1.99
C LEU A 168 -8.73 -9.29 -0.93
N GLY A 169 -7.46 -9.24 -0.54
CA GLY A 169 -6.97 -8.41 0.57
C GLY A 169 -6.99 -6.92 0.26
N ASN A 170 -6.36 -6.50 -0.82
CA ASN A 170 -6.24 -5.09 -1.19
C ASN A 170 -7.44 -4.57 -2.01
N GLY A 171 -8.22 -5.46 -2.61
CA GLY A 171 -9.43 -5.12 -3.33
C GLY A 171 -10.68 -5.27 -2.47
N LEU A 172 -11.25 -6.47 -2.45
CA LEU A 172 -12.57 -6.71 -1.84
C LEU A 172 -12.59 -6.41 -0.33
N VAL A 173 -11.61 -6.90 0.42
CA VAL A 173 -11.56 -6.72 1.89
C VAL A 173 -11.41 -5.25 2.26
N SER A 174 -10.60 -4.47 1.54
CA SER A 174 -10.44 -3.04 1.82
C SER A 174 -11.76 -2.26 1.61
N ILE A 175 -12.50 -2.58 0.55
CA ILE A 175 -13.81 -1.98 0.27
C ILE A 175 -14.82 -2.34 1.38
N VAL A 176 -14.92 -3.63 1.71
CA VAL A 176 -15.83 -4.10 2.77
C VAL A 176 -15.46 -3.52 4.12
N SER A 177 -14.17 -3.40 4.44
CA SER A 177 -13.68 -2.77 5.68
C SER A 177 -14.09 -1.29 5.77
N GLY A 178 -14.00 -0.54 4.68
CA GLY A 178 -14.46 0.85 4.64
C GLY A 178 -15.96 0.98 4.87
N LEU A 179 -16.77 0.11 4.23
CA LEU A 179 -18.22 0.07 4.43
C LEU A 179 -18.60 -0.35 5.86
N LEU A 180 -17.92 -1.37 6.40
CA LEU A 180 -18.14 -1.82 7.77
C LEU A 180 -17.76 -0.74 8.79
N ALA A 181 -16.63 -0.08 8.60
CA ALA A 181 -16.21 1.03 9.46
C ALA A 181 -17.23 2.18 9.43
N ASN A 182 -17.75 2.53 8.24
CA ASN A 182 -18.81 3.53 8.11
C ASN A 182 -20.09 3.09 8.84
N TYR A 183 -20.51 1.86 8.65
CA TYR A 183 -21.70 1.31 9.31
C TYR A 183 -21.59 1.37 10.85
N LEU A 184 -20.44 0.97 11.40
CA LEU A 184 -20.21 0.99 12.85
C LEU A 184 -20.23 2.41 13.43
N VAL A 185 -19.62 3.37 12.73
CA VAL A 185 -19.47 4.75 13.26
C VAL A 185 -20.71 5.59 12.97
N THR A 186 -21.23 5.53 11.74
CA THR A 186 -22.32 6.42 11.29
C THR A 186 -23.69 5.84 11.57
N ASP A 187 -23.95 4.59 11.13
CA ASP A 187 -25.29 4.01 11.23
C ASP A 187 -25.59 3.47 12.64
N MET A 188 -24.60 2.79 13.26
CA MET A 188 -24.73 2.29 14.63
C MET A 188 -24.35 3.34 15.70
N SER A 189 -23.74 4.45 15.31
CA SER A 189 -23.32 5.54 16.23
C SER A 189 -22.41 5.07 17.38
N LEU A 190 -21.55 4.06 17.14
CA LEU A 190 -20.65 3.51 18.16
C LEU A 190 -19.39 4.37 18.41
N GLY A 191 -19.22 5.43 17.62
CA GLY A 191 -18.09 6.35 17.74
C GLY A 191 -16.85 5.89 16.95
N PRO A 192 -15.81 6.77 16.86
CA PRO A 192 -14.65 6.56 15.98
C PRO A 192 -13.68 5.47 16.45
N VAL A 193 -13.85 4.90 17.65
CA VAL A 193 -13.05 3.76 18.16
C VAL A 193 -13.57 2.43 17.66
N ALA A 194 -14.86 2.30 17.34
CA ALA A 194 -15.50 1.04 16.96
C ALA A 194 -14.82 0.27 15.80
N PRO A 195 -14.29 0.92 14.74
CA PRO A 195 -13.53 0.21 13.70
C PRO A 195 -12.25 -0.46 14.22
N PHE A 196 -11.62 0.10 15.26
CA PHE A 196 -10.43 -0.49 15.89
C PHE A 196 -10.79 -1.71 16.73
N ASP A 197 -11.95 -1.70 17.39
CA ASP A 197 -12.47 -2.87 18.12
C ASP A 197 -12.80 -4.02 17.16
N ALA A 198 -13.46 -3.70 16.05
CA ALA A 198 -13.72 -4.67 14.99
C ALA A 198 -12.40 -5.22 14.40
N ALA A 199 -11.40 -4.36 14.17
CA ALA A 199 -10.08 -4.78 13.73
C ALA A 199 -9.43 -5.75 14.72
N ALA A 200 -9.44 -5.44 16.02
CA ALA A 200 -8.92 -6.32 17.07
C ALA A 200 -9.65 -7.67 17.10
N ALA A 201 -10.97 -7.69 16.89
CA ALA A 201 -11.74 -8.93 16.81
C ALA A 201 -11.32 -9.79 15.60
N PHE A 202 -11.17 -9.21 14.40
CA PHE A 202 -10.68 -9.94 13.22
C PHE A 202 -9.26 -10.47 13.43
N LEU A 203 -8.38 -9.68 14.02
CA LEU A 203 -7.01 -10.08 14.35
C LEU A 203 -6.98 -11.22 15.38
N ALA A 204 -7.84 -11.17 16.40
CA ALA A 204 -7.95 -12.22 17.41
C ALA A 204 -8.43 -13.54 16.79
N VAL A 205 -9.51 -13.50 15.99
CA VAL A 205 -10.02 -14.68 15.28
C VAL A 205 -8.96 -15.28 14.36
N GLY A 206 -8.29 -14.44 13.54
CA GLY A 206 -7.23 -14.91 12.66
C GLY A 206 -6.01 -15.43 13.40
N GLY A 207 -5.64 -14.82 14.54
CA GLY A 207 -4.57 -15.32 15.41
C GLY A 207 -4.88 -16.70 15.98
N VAL A 208 -6.12 -16.94 16.41
CA VAL A 208 -6.59 -18.28 16.85
C VAL A 208 -6.51 -19.28 15.70
N VAL A 209 -6.97 -18.92 14.50
CA VAL A 209 -6.87 -19.81 13.32
C VAL A 209 -5.42 -20.13 12.99
N ILE A 210 -4.52 -19.12 12.97
CA ILE A 210 -3.08 -19.32 12.74
C ILE A 210 -2.51 -20.29 13.79
N PHE A 211 -2.84 -20.07 15.07
CA PHE A 211 -2.31 -20.89 16.16
C PHE A 211 -2.61 -22.38 15.98
N PHE A 212 -3.84 -22.71 15.57
CA PHE A 212 -4.27 -24.11 15.44
C PHE A 212 -4.00 -24.74 14.07
N THR A 213 -3.93 -23.94 12.98
CA THR A 213 -3.86 -24.50 11.62
C THR A 213 -2.51 -24.35 10.94
N TRP A 214 -1.70 -23.35 11.33
CA TRP A 214 -0.40 -23.15 10.70
C TRP A 214 0.69 -23.99 11.35
N THR A 215 1.53 -24.60 10.53
CA THR A 215 2.77 -25.24 10.96
C THR A 215 3.88 -24.20 11.06
N GLU A 216 4.79 -24.36 12.02
CA GLU A 216 5.96 -23.49 12.08
C GLU A 216 6.92 -23.81 10.95
N ASN A 217 7.41 -22.76 10.31
CA ASN A 217 8.51 -22.86 9.37
C ASN A 217 9.53 -21.72 9.63
N LYS A 218 10.79 -22.01 9.32
CA LYS A 218 11.93 -21.10 9.52
C LYS A 218 12.67 -20.94 8.22
N GLY A 219 13.42 -19.87 8.08
CA GLY A 219 14.35 -19.67 6.97
C GLY A 219 15.48 -20.72 7.03
N ASP A 220 16.01 -21.10 5.87
CA ASP A 220 17.18 -21.96 5.80
C ASP A 220 18.40 -21.24 6.38
N ASN A 221 18.99 -21.83 7.43
CA ASN A 221 20.21 -21.33 8.08
C ASN A 221 21.48 -21.50 7.20
N SER A 222 21.35 -22.00 5.97
CA SER A 222 22.47 -22.40 5.11
C SER A 222 23.16 -21.23 4.40
N GLU A 223 22.57 -20.05 4.32
CA GLU A 223 23.24 -18.87 3.79
C GLU A 223 23.74 -17.97 4.90
N ASN A 224 24.96 -18.22 5.36
CA ASN A 224 25.80 -17.31 6.14
C ASN A 224 26.21 -16.04 5.35
N THR A 225 25.30 -15.52 4.53
CA THR A 225 25.51 -14.19 3.94
C THR A 225 25.25 -13.17 5.04
N SER A 226 26.33 -12.62 5.58
CA SER A 226 26.26 -11.56 6.58
C SER A 226 25.26 -10.50 6.09
N VAL A 227 24.33 -10.08 6.94
CA VAL A 227 23.37 -8.98 6.63
C VAL A 227 24.09 -7.79 6.01
N THR A 228 25.31 -7.49 6.51
CA THR A 228 26.19 -6.44 6.00
C THR A 228 26.62 -6.67 4.54
N GLN A 229 26.87 -7.93 4.15
CA GLN A 229 27.27 -8.27 2.78
C GLN A 229 26.08 -8.13 1.82
N GLY A 230 24.91 -8.57 2.20
CA GLY A 230 23.66 -8.36 1.43
C GLY A 230 23.36 -6.87 1.24
N MET A 231 23.52 -6.06 2.30
CA MET A 231 23.37 -4.60 2.21
C MET A 231 24.38 -3.97 1.25
N LYS A 232 25.64 -4.40 1.28
CA LYS A 232 26.67 -3.91 0.37
C LYS A 232 26.34 -4.23 -1.09
N LEU A 233 25.94 -5.47 -1.38
CA LEU A 233 25.55 -5.90 -2.72
C LEU A 233 24.34 -5.12 -3.25
N ALA A 234 23.33 -4.87 -2.41
CA ALA A 234 22.18 -4.06 -2.77
C ALA A 234 22.56 -2.60 -3.03
N TYR A 235 23.42 -2.01 -2.20
CA TYR A 235 23.93 -0.67 -2.41
C TYR A 235 24.72 -0.56 -3.72
N ASP A 236 25.59 -1.53 -4.00
CA ASP A 236 26.39 -1.57 -5.23
C ASP A 236 25.49 -1.74 -6.46
N ALA A 237 24.42 -2.55 -6.37
CA ALA A 237 23.43 -2.69 -7.44
C ALA A 237 22.70 -1.37 -7.75
N ILE A 238 22.32 -0.61 -6.72
CA ILE A 238 21.68 0.71 -6.88
C ILE A 238 22.65 1.74 -7.46
N ARG A 239 23.90 1.75 -6.99
CA ARG A 239 24.90 2.74 -7.39
C ARG A 239 25.39 2.52 -8.82
N ASN A 240 25.60 1.27 -9.22
CA ASN A 240 26.23 0.92 -10.49
C ASN A 240 25.23 0.83 -11.65
N ASP A 241 23.94 0.54 -11.37
CA ASP A 241 22.90 0.51 -12.40
C ASP A 241 21.94 1.69 -12.28
N LYS A 242 22.06 2.63 -13.22
CA LYS A 242 21.18 3.81 -13.30
C LYS A 242 19.70 3.45 -13.42
N LYS A 243 19.35 2.28 -14.00
CA LYS A 243 17.96 1.83 -14.13
C LYS A 243 17.39 1.46 -12.77
N VAL A 244 18.16 0.74 -11.95
CA VAL A 244 17.81 0.41 -10.57
C VAL A 244 17.66 1.67 -9.73
N PHE A 245 18.61 2.61 -9.87
CA PHE A 245 18.54 3.91 -9.17
C PHE A 245 17.27 4.70 -9.54
N TYR A 246 16.98 4.88 -10.84
CA TYR A 246 15.78 5.61 -11.27
C TYR A 246 14.50 4.93 -10.80
N LEU A 247 14.45 3.59 -10.87
CA LEU A 247 13.31 2.81 -10.39
C LEU A 247 13.05 3.06 -8.90
N GLY A 248 14.09 2.99 -8.08
CA GLY A 248 14.01 3.25 -6.64
C GLY A 248 13.59 4.68 -6.32
N ALA A 249 14.15 5.66 -7.02
CA ALA A 249 13.82 7.06 -6.84
C ALA A 249 12.32 7.35 -7.19
N MET A 250 11.85 6.83 -8.33
CA MET A 250 10.44 6.98 -8.74
C MET A 250 9.49 6.32 -7.75
N GLN A 251 9.82 5.11 -7.31
CA GLN A 251 9.03 4.40 -6.31
C GLN A 251 8.96 5.20 -5.00
N SER A 252 10.10 5.68 -4.51
CA SER A 252 10.15 6.45 -3.27
C SER A 252 9.34 7.75 -3.35
N LEU A 253 9.41 8.46 -4.47
CA LEU A 253 8.67 9.70 -4.68
C LEU A 253 7.15 9.47 -4.78
N PHE A 254 6.74 8.42 -5.50
CA PHE A 254 5.32 8.08 -5.62
C PHE A 254 4.74 7.61 -4.28
N GLU A 255 5.39 6.68 -3.62
CA GLU A 255 4.94 6.16 -2.33
C GLU A 255 4.97 7.25 -1.24
N ALA A 256 5.96 8.15 -1.25
CA ALA A 256 5.97 9.29 -0.34
C ALA A 256 4.77 10.22 -0.55
N SER A 257 4.40 10.48 -1.80
CA SER A 257 3.19 11.25 -2.14
C SER A 257 1.92 10.52 -1.69
N MET A 258 1.85 9.20 -1.89
CA MET A 258 0.72 8.36 -1.51
C MET A 258 0.54 8.32 0.03
N TYR A 259 1.60 8.07 0.80
CA TYR A 259 1.50 8.04 2.26
C TYR A 259 1.23 9.42 2.86
N SER A 260 1.74 10.49 2.24
CA SER A 260 1.37 11.86 2.61
C SER A 260 -0.11 12.13 2.31
N PHE A 261 -0.62 11.68 1.17
CA PHE A 261 -2.03 11.75 0.82
C PHE A 261 -2.91 11.02 1.84
N VAL A 262 -2.51 9.82 2.30
CA VAL A 262 -3.23 9.05 3.34
C VAL A 262 -3.44 9.88 4.61
N PHE A 263 -2.52 10.76 4.96
CA PHE A 263 -2.68 11.69 6.08
C PHE A 263 -3.54 12.91 5.69
N LEU A 264 -3.32 13.47 4.49
CA LEU A 264 -3.84 14.78 4.08
C LEU A 264 -5.31 14.76 3.60
N TRP A 265 -5.84 13.62 3.15
CA TRP A 265 -7.18 13.59 2.55
C TRP A 265 -8.29 13.97 3.54
N THR A 266 -8.19 13.52 4.80
CA THR A 266 -9.18 13.83 5.84
C THR A 266 -9.27 15.33 6.12
N PRO A 267 -8.18 16.04 6.49
CA PRO A 267 -8.23 17.48 6.71
C PRO A 267 -8.48 18.28 5.42
N ALA A 268 -8.24 17.72 4.25
CA ALA A 268 -8.55 18.38 2.99
C ALA A 268 -10.05 18.38 2.66
N LEU A 269 -10.76 17.31 2.98
CA LEU A 269 -12.19 17.17 2.70
C LEU A 269 -13.09 17.78 3.78
N GLY A 270 -12.58 17.95 5.00
CA GLY A 270 -13.30 18.55 6.12
C GLY A 270 -12.48 19.64 6.82
N PRO A 271 -12.04 20.72 6.11
CA PRO A 271 -11.13 21.74 6.67
C PRO A 271 -11.72 22.58 7.81
N ASN A 272 -13.06 22.68 7.90
CA ASN A 272 -13.75 23.43 8.93
C ASN A 272 -14.53 22.55 9.91
N GLY A 273 -14.23 21.24 9.96
CA GLY A 273 -14.97 20.30 10.80
C GLY A 273 -16.30 19.86 10.21
N GLU A 274 -16.42 19.82 8.89
CA GLU A 274 -17.54 19.24 8.18
C GLU A 274 -17.71 17.77 8.56
N ASP A 275 -18.95 17.30 8.64
CA ASP A 275 -19.26 15.88 8.88
C ASP A 275 -19.14 15.11 7.58
N ILE A 276 -18.03 14.39 7.42
CA ILE A 276 -17.73 13.59 6.23
C ILE A 276 -17.79 12.09 6.54
N PRO A 277 -18.42 11.29 5.66
CA PRO A 277 -18.52 9.84 5.86
C PRO A 277 -17.20 9.13 5.52
N HIS A 278 -16.24 9.17 6.45
CA HIS A 278 -14.86 8.70 6.26
C HIS A 278 -14.78 7.29 5.67
N GLY A 279 -15.58 6.35 6.20
CA GLY A 279 -15.57 4.96 5.74
C GLY A 279 -16.13 4.82 4.32
N MET A 280 -17.18 5.57 3.96
CA MET A 280 -17.75 5.56 2.60
C MET A 280 -16.77 6.18 1.59
N ILE A 281 -16.11 7.28 1.96
CA ILE A 281 -15.07 7.92 1.14
C ILE A 281 -13.94 6.94 0.90
N PHE A 282 -13.44 6.31 1.96
CA PHE A 282 -12.38 5.31 1.88
C PHE A 282 -12.79 4.12 0.98
N ALA A 283 -13.98 3.54 1.18
CA ALA A 283 -14.48 2.47 0.32
C ALA A 283 -14.54 2.88 -1.16
N THR A 284 -14.95 4.13 -1.44
CA THR A 284 -14.99 4.67 -2.80
C THR A 284 -13.59 4.79 -3.41
N MET A 285 -12.60 5.23 -2.62
CA MET A 285 -11.20 5.28 -3.02
C MET A 285 -10.66 3.88 -3.33
N MET A 286 -10.97 2.88 -2.52
CA MET A 286 -10.52 1.50 -2.74
C MET A 286 -11.16 0.87 -3.98
N VAL A 287 -12.42 1.20 -4.29
CA VAL A 287 -13.03 0.80 -5.57
C VAL A 287 -12.30 1.45 -6.75
N ALA A 288 -11.95 2.73 -6.66
CA ALA A 288 -11.16 3.41 -7.69
C ALA A 288 -9.78 2.78 -7.89
N CYS A 289 -9.09 2.42 -6.80
CA CYS A 289 -7.82 1.68 -6.82
C CYS A 289 -7.98 0.32 -7.52
N MET A 290 -9.04 -0.42 -7.22
CA MET A 290 -9.35 -1.72 -7.86
C MET A 290 -9.62 -1.56 -9.37
N VAL A 291 -10.33 -0.51 -9.79
CA VAL A 291 -10.51 -0.16 -11.21
C VAL A 291 -9.16 0.08 -11.88
N GLY A 292 -8.28 0.84 -11.24
CA GLY A 292 -6.91 1.08 -11.73
C GLY A 292 -6.13 -0.21 -11.92
N SER A 293 -6.16 -1.11 -10.94
CA SER A 293 -5.50 -2.43 -11.02
C SER A 293 -6.05 -3.30 -12.17
N SER A 294 -7.36 -3.27 -12.40
CA SER A 294 -7.99 -3.94 -13.53
C SER A 294 -7.54 -3.37 -14.88
N ILE A 295 -7.43 -2.04 -14.97
CA ILE A 295 -6.91 -1.35 -16.17
C ILE A 295 -5.46 -1.74 -16.42
N ALA A 296 -4.61 -1.73 -15.38
CA ALA A 296 -3.21 -2.14 -15.49
C ALA A 296 -3.05 -3.55 -16.04
N SER A 297 -3.83 -4.51 -15.55
CA SER A 297 -3.82 -5.89 -16.02
C SER A 297 -4.11 -6.01 -17.53
N ARG A 298 -5.03 -5.17 -18.04
CA ARG A 298 -5.38 -5.13 -19.48
C ARG A 298 -4.31 -4.46 -20.31
N ILE A 299 -3.71 -3.37 -19.84
CA ILE A 299 -2.62 -2.70 -20.54
C ILE A 299 -1.40 -3.62 -20.62
N MET A 300 -1.04 -4.27 -19.52
CA MET A 300 0.11 -5.19 -19.47
C MET A 300 -0.05 -6.45 -20.30
N SER A 301 -1.28 -6.86 -20.62
CA SER A 301 -1.54 -7.99 -21.53
C SER A 301 -1.38 -7.64 -23.01
N ARG A 302 -1.23 -6.35 -23.35
CA ARG A 302 -1.01 -5.89 -24.73
C ARG A 302 0.49 -5.95 -25.07
N PRO A 303 0.91 -6.66 -26.14
CA PRO A 303 2.33 -6.80 -26.48
C PRO A 303 2.97 -5.51 -27.02
N ASP A 304 2.17 -4.57 -27.50
CA ASP A 304 2.59 -3.27 -28.06
C ASP A 304 2.81 -2.20 -27.00
N MET A 305 2.33 -2.41 -25.76
CA MET A 305 2.41 -1.43 -24.67
C MET A 305 3.51 -1.78 -23.68
N LYS A 306 4.60 -1.02 -23.73
CA LYS A 306 5.68 -1.11 -22.74
C LYS A 306 5.27 -0.42 -21.44
N VAL A 307 5.61 -1.04 -20.30
CA VAL A 307 5.31 -0.48 -18.95
C VAL A 307 5.98 0.87 -18.78
N GLU A 308 7.21 1.00 -19.25
CA GLU A 308 8.01 2.22 -19.15
C GLU A 308 7.32 3.43 -19.80
N ARG A 309 6.56 3.21 -20.88
CA ARG A 309 5.92 4.28 -21.63
C ARG A 309 4.65 4.82 -20.94
N TYR A 310 3.74 3.95 -20.50
CA TYR A 310 2.50 4.42 -19.90
C TYR A 310 2.67 4.88 -18.45
N MET A 311 3.70 4.42 -17.75
CA MET A 311 3.97 4.84 -16.37
C MET A 311 4.30 6.34 -16.28
N GLN A 312 4.90 6.94 -17.29
CA GLN A 312 5.09 8.40 -17.33
C GLN A 312 3.74 9.12 -17.26
N THR A 313 2.75 8.65 -18.03
CA THR A 313 1.39 9.22 -18.01
C THR A 313 0.74 9.01 -16.64
N VAL A 314 0.92 7.85 -16.00
CA VAL A 314 0.42 7.57 -14.66
C VAL A 314 0.95 8.59 -13.65
N PHE A 315 2.24 8.89 -13.66
CA PHE A 315 2.83 9.90 -12.77
C PHE A 315 2.29 11.30 -13.03
N LEU A 316 2.16 11.71 -14.30
CA LEU A 316 1.62 13.04 -14.66
C LEU A 316 0.15 13.19 -14.27
N VAL A 317 -0.68 12.18 -14.52
CA VAL A 317 -2.09 12.18 -14.10
C VAL A 317 -2.21 12.21 -12.58
N SER A 318 -1.37 11.46 -11.88
CA SER A 318 -1.29 11.50 -10.41
C SER A 318 -0.91 12.87 -9.88
N ALA A 319 0.05 13.55 -10.53
CA ALA A 319 0.45 14.91 -10.18
C ALA A 319 -0.70 15.89 -10.38
N ALA A 320 -1.38 15.84 -11.52
CA ALA A 320 -2.53 16.68 -11.80
C ALA A 320 -3.67 16.45 -10.80
N ALA A 321 -3.93 15.19 -10.44
CA ALA A 321 -4.95 14.81 -9.46
C ALA A 321 -4.67 15.38 -8.07
N LEU A 322 -3.43 15.26 -7.56
CA LEU A 322 -3.03 15.84 -6.26
C LEU A 322 -2.84 17.37 -6.33
N PHE A 323 -2.78 17.97 -7.50
CA PHE A 323 -2.75 19.43 -7.65
C PHE A 323 -4.14 20.08 -7.55
N VAL A 324 -5.22 19.32 -7.66
CA VAL A 324 -6.60 19.82 -7.57
C VAL A 324 -6.85 20.62 -6.28
N PRO A 325 -6.44 20.21 -5.06
CA PRO A 325 -6.62 21.02 -3.85
C PRO A 325 -5.93 22.38 -3.91
N VAL A 326 -4.82 22.50 -4.64
CA VAL A 326 -4.10 23.77 -4.84
C VAL A 326 -4.95 24.73 -5.69
N VAL A 327 -5.50 24.21 -6.78
CA VAL A 327 -6.36 24.97 -7.70
C VAL A 327 -7.64 25.42 -6.99
N VAL A 328 -8.31 24.52 -6.28
CA VAL A 328 -9.51 24.81 -5.51
C VAL A 328 -9.28 25.95 -4.51
N LYS A 329 -8.18 25.90 -3.77
CA LYS A 329 -7.83 26.96 -2.82
C LYS A 329 -7.51 28.29 -3.50
N PHE A 330 -6.88 28.27 -4.67
CA PHE A 330 -6.53 29.50 -5.41
C PHE A 330 -7.78 30.26 -5.85
N PHE A 331 -8.86 29.57 -6.21
CA PHE A 331 -10.12 30.22 -6.61
C PHE A 331 -10.96 30.74 -5.45
N GLY A 332 -10.49 30.59 -4.18
CA GLY A 332 -11.07 31.25 -3.02
C GLY A 332 -12.51 30.85 -2.70
N MET A 333 -12.88 29.59 -2.94
CA MET A 333 -14.23 29.11 -2.73
C MET A 333 -14.59 29.07 -1.25
N ALA A 334 -15.86 29.34 -0.91
CA ALA A 334 -16.32 29.49 0.47
C ALA A 334 -16.25 28.17 1.24
N GLY A 335 -15.62 28.20 2.42
CA GLY A 335 -15.53 27.04 3.31
C GLY A 335 -16.90 26.60 3.85
N GLY A 336 -17.00 25.33 4.22
CA GLY A 336 -18.17 24.76 4.87
C GLY A 336 -18.33 25.25 6.32
N GLN A 337 -19.37 24.75 7.00
CA GLN A 337 -19.64 25.02 8.41
C GLN A 337 -19.37 23.76 9.24
N PRO A 338 -18.94 23.89 10.49
CA PRO A 338 -18.77 22.75 11.40
C PRO A 338 -20.05 21.90 11.48
N GLY A 339 -19.93 20.59 11.34
CA GLY A 339 -21.06 19.65 11.32
C GLY A 339 -21.91 19.70 10.04
N GLY A 340 -21.57 20.55 9.07
CA GLY A 340 -22.25 20.62 7.77
C GLY A 340 -21.79 19.53 6.80
N PRO A 341 -22.51 19.32 5.69
CA PRO A 341 -22.14 18.33 4.68
C PRO A 341 -20.90 18.76 3.90
N ILE A 342 -20.26 17.79 3.23
CA ILE A 342 -19.13 18.02 2.33
C ILE A 342 -19.47 19.11 1.30
N THR A 343 -18.61 20.11 1.20
CA THR A 343 -18.78 21.26 0.30
C THR A 343 -18.67 20.87 -1.17
N PHE A 344 -19.04 21.77 -2.09
CA PHE A 344 -18.83 21.56 -3.52
C PHE A 344 -17.35 21.40 -3.84
N GLU A 345 -16.50 22.20 -3.23
CA GLU A 345 -15.03 22.14 -3.31
C GLU A 345 -14.50 20.78 -2.85
N GLY A 346 -14.99 20.30 -1.71
CA GLY A 346 -14.69 18.96 -1.22
C GLY A 346 -15.06 17.85 -2.22
N LYS A 347 -16.20 18.00 -2.91
CA LYS A 347 -16.61 17.06 -3.97
C LYS A 347 -15.67 17.10 -5.18
N VAL A 348 -15.17 18.29 -5.57
CA VAL A 348 -14.20 18.45 -6.66
C VAL A 348 -12.86 17.83 -6.26
N MET A 349 -12.39 18.10 -5.05
CA MET A 349 -11.17 17.46 -4.51
C MET A 349 -11.33 15.94 -4.45
N MET A 350 -12.49 15.44 -4.04
CA MET A 350 -12.78 13.99 -3.99
C MET A 350 -12.65 13.35 -5.37
N LEU A 351 -13.08 14.00 -6.46
CA LEU A 351 -12.87 13.50 -7.82
C LEU A 351 -11.37 13.38 -8.14
N GLY A 352 -10.58 14.39 -7.79
CA GLY A 352 -9.12 14.32 -7.94
C GLY A 352 -8.53 13.14 -7.15
N PHE A 353 -8.97 12.94 -5.91
CA PHE A 353 -8.50 11.84 -5.07
C PHE A 353 -8.89 10.46 -5.63
N LEU A 354 -10.07 10.31 -6.21
CA LEU A 354 -10.47 9.07 -6.90
C LEU A 354 -9.61 8.78 -8.13
N VAL A 355 -9.26 9.81 -8.91
CA VAL A 355 -8.32 9.67 -10.03
C VAL A 355 -6.94 9.27 -9.51
N PHE A 356 -6.45 9.89 -8.44
CA PHE A 356 -5.17 9.52 -7.83
C PHE A 356 -5.17 8.06 -7.37
N GLU A 357 -6.21 7.60 -6.68
CA GLU A 357 -6.33 6.22 -6.22
C GLU A 357 -6.42 5.21 -7.38
N ALA A 358 -7.08 5.58 -8.49
CA ALA A 358 -7.02 4.76 -9.70
C ALA A 358 -5.60 4.65 -10.25
N MET A 359 -4.81 5.74 -10.20
CA MET A 359 -3.39 5.70 -10.58
C MET A 359 -2.55 4.86 -9.61
N VAL A 360 -2.84 4.90 -8.30
CA VAL A 360 -2.24 3.97 -7.30
C VAL A 360 -2.51 2.51 -7.68
N GLY A 361 -3.74 2.20 -8.09
CA GLY A 361 -4.11 0.88 -8.59
C GLY A 361 -3.32 0.43 -9.82
N ILE A 362 -3.00 1.35 -10.74
CA ILE A 362 -2.14 1.05 -11.91
C ILE A 362 -0.67 0.93 -11.49
N PHE A 363 -0.22 1.77 -10.57
CA PHE A 363 1.17 1.86 -10.14
C PHE A 363 1.70 0.53 -9.59
N TRP A 364 0.99 -0.11 -8.65
CA TRP A 364 1.50 -1.29 -7.96
C TRP A 364 1.86 -2.46 -8.88
N PRO A 365 0.97 -2.97 -9.73
CA PRO A 365 1.31 -4.09 -10.61
C PRO A 365 2.35 -3.70 -11.67
N SER A 366 2.33 -2.45 -12.14
CA SER A 366 3.30 -1.95 -13.13
C SER A 366 4.69 -1.83 -12.53
N MET A 367 4.80 -1.32 -11.30
CA MET A 367 6.06 -1.22 -10.57
C MET A 367 6.62 -2.61 -10.23
N MET A 368 5.77 -3.56 -9.84
CA MET A 368 6.19 -4.96 -9.63
C MET A 368 6.81 -5.55 -10.89
N LYS A 369 6.21 -5.32 -12.06
CA LYS A 369 6.76 -5.76 -13.35
C LYS A 369 8.09 -5.12 -13.66
N MET A 370 8.24 -3.80 -13.48
CA MET A 370 9.53 -3.12 -13.69
C MET A 370 10.61 -3.61 -12.71
N ARG A 371 10.26 -3.86 -11.45
CA ARG A 371 11.19 -4.44 -10.46
C ARG A 371 11.68 -5.82 -10.86
N SER A 372 10.82 -6.68 -11.39
CA SER A 372 11.22 -8.01 -11.87
C SER A 372 12.15 -7.95 -13.08
N GLN A 373 12.07 -6.88 -13.89
CA GLN A 373 12.90 -6.70 -15.08
C GLN A 373 14.28 -6.08 -14.78
N TYR A 374 14.37 -5.14 -13.84
CA TYR A 374 15.56 -4.32 -13.63
C TYR A 374 16.34 -4.66 -12.36
N VAL A 375 15.70 -5.23 -11.34
CA VAL A 375 16.36 -5.55 -10.07
C VAL A 375 16.78 -7.01 -10.05
N PRO A 376 18.09 -7.32 -9.88
CA PRO A 376 18.56 -8.71 -9.77
C PRO A 376 17.83 -9.46 -8.64
N GLU A 377 17.52 -10.72 -8.88
CA GLU A 377 16.68 -11.53 -7.97
C GLU A 377 17.36 -11.73 -6.62
N GLU A 378 18.68 -11.95 -6.62
CA GLU A 378 19.50 -12.26 -5.45
C GLU A 378 19.50 -11.12 -4.42
N VAL A 379 19.36 -9.87 -4.87
CA VAL A 379 19.39 -8.68 -4.00
C VAL A 379 18.07 -7.93 -3.92
N ARG A 380 17.01 -8.42 -4.59
CA ARG A 380 15.74 -7.70 -4.77
C ARG A 380 15.09 -7.30 -3.44
N SER A 381 15.01 -8.19 -2.47
CA SER A 381 14.39 -7.90 -1.18
C SER A 381 15.15 -6.81 -0.41
N THR A 382 16.47 -6.86 -0.44
CA THR A 382 17.33 -5.86 0.22
C THR A 382 17.29 -4.51 -0.49
N VAL A 383 17.30 -4.49 -1.83
CA VAL A 383 17.12 -3.27 -2.63
C VAL A 383 15.75 -2.62 -2.34
N MET A 384 14.68 -3.41 -2.20
CA MET A 384 13.36 -2.88 -1.83
C MET A 384 13.38 -2.21 -0.44
N ASN A 385 14.10 -2.76 0.51
CA ASN A 385 14.26 -2.14 1.83
C ASN A 385 15.03 -0.80 1.74
N PHE A 386 16.05 -0.72 0.88
CA PHE A 386 16.73 0.55 0.61
C PHE A 386 15.82 1.62 0.02
N PHE A 387 14.90 1.25 -0.88
CA PHE A 387 13.93 2.19 -1.45
C PHE A 387 12.93 2.72 -0.42
N ARG A 388 12.65 1.95 0.64
CA ARG A 388 11.76 2.38 1.73
C ARG A 388 12.40 3.42 2.66
N ILE A 389 13.73 3.52 2.71
CA ILE A 389 14.42 4.49 3.56
C ILE A 389 14.10 5.94 3.12
N PRO A 390 14.41 6.36 1.86
CA PRO A 390 14.06 7.71 1.41
C PRO A 390 12.56 7.98 1.41
N LEU A 391 11.74 7.00 1.07
CA LEU A 391 10.29 7.07 1.17
C LEU A 391 9.83 7.50 2.57
N ASN A 392 10.17 6.74 3.60
CA ASN A 392 9.73 7.02 4.97
C ASN A 392 10.34 8.33 5.49
N LEU A 393 11.57 8.64 5.10
CA LEU A 393 12.21 9.91 5.46
C LEU A 393 11.43 11.10 4.89
N PHE A 394 11.05 11.06 3.61
CA PHE A 394 10.24 12.11 2.98
C PHE A 394 8.88 12.28 3.68
N VAL A 395 8.18 11.17 3.97
CA VAL A 395 6.92 11.22 4.70
C VAL A 395 7.11 11.84 6.08
N CYS A 396 8.13 11.45 6.82
CA CYS A 396 8.42 12.02 8.14
C CYS A 396 8.72 13.52 8.08
N ILE A 397 9.49 13.98 7.08
CA ILE A 397 9.79 15.40 6.88
C ILE A 397 8.50 16.19 6.58
N ILE A 398 7.66 15.67 5.69
CA ILE A 398 6.38 16.29 5.34
C ILE A 398 5.48 16.42 6.58
N LEU A 399 5.30 15.32 7.30
CA LEU A 399 4.40 15.28 8.46
C LEU A 399 4.93 16.09 9.65
N TYR A 400 6.26 16.18 9.81
CA TYR A 400 6.86 17.04 10.85
C TYR A 400 6.56 18.52 10.62
N ASN A 401 6.51 18.93 9.37
CA ASN A 401 6.27 20.32 8.96
C ASN A 401 4.78 20.62 8.66
N VAL A 402 3.86 19.67 8.86
CA VAL A 402 2.45 19.82 8.47
C VAL A 402 1.74 20.99 9.17
N ALA A 403 2.17 21.37 10.37
CA ALA A 403 1.62 22.53 11.07
C ALA A 403 2.17 23.87 10.56
N MET A 404 3.31 23.88 9.89
CA MET A 404 3.98 25.11 9.41
C MET A 404 3.52 25.54 8.03
N PHE A 405 3.06 24.59 7.21
CA PHE A 405 2.67 24.84 5.83
C PHE A 405 1.17 24.61 5.60
N PRO A 406 0.52 25.40 4.75
CA PRO A 406 -0.86 25.17 4.41
C PRO A 406 -1.01 23.85 3.63
N LEU A 407 -2.15 23.17 3.80
CA LEU A 407 -2.46 21.92 3.10
C LEU A 407 -2.20 21.97 1.58
N SER A 408 -2.53 23.11 0.96
CA SER A 408 -2.28 23.32 -0.48
C SER A 408 -0.79 23.23 -0.83
N ALA A 409 0.11 23.74 0.01
CA ALA A 409 1.55 23.63 -0.23
C ALA A 409 2.03 22.17 -0.11
N MET A 410 1.47 21.39 0.82
CA MET A 410 1.76 19.96 0.96
C MET A 410 1.32 19.17 -0.28
N PHE A 411 0.12 19.44 -0.79
CA PHE A 411 -0.35 18.84 -2.05
C PHE A 411 0.49 19.27 -3.26
N ALA A 412 0.90 20.56 -3.32
CA ALA A 412 1.80 21.05 -4.38
C ALA A 412 3.16 20.33 -4.35
N MET A 413 3.70 20.06 -3.16
CA MET A 413 4.94 19.32 -3.01
C MET A 413 4.79 17.86 -3.45
N CYS A 414 3.71 17.17 -3.06
CA CYS A 414 3.41 15.82 -3.55
C CYS A 414 3.27 15.78 -5.08
N ALA A 415 2.57 16.76 -5.68
CA ALA A 415 2.47 16.89 -7.13
C ALA A 415 3.86 17.12 -7.77
N GLY A 416 4.72 17.94 -7.15
CA GLY A 416 6.09 18.16 -7.59
C GLY A 416 6.93 16.87 -7.57
N PHE A 417 6.80 16.04 -6.54
CA PHE A 417 7.45 14.72 -6.47
C PHE A 417 6.99 13.80 -7.61
N LEU A 418 5.70 13.82 -7.93
CA LEU A 418 5.14 13.01 -9.02
C LEU A 418 5.59 13.51 -10.41
N VAL A 419 5.72 14.82 -10.61
CA VAL A 419 6.33 15.39 -11.84
C VAL A 419 7.78 14.95 -11.95
N LEU A 420 8.56 15.00 -10.86
CA LEU A 420 9.94 14.52 -10.86
C LEU A 420 10.01 13.02 -11.17
N ALA A 421 9.09 12.22 -10.61
CA ALA A 421 8.98 10.80 -10.94
C ALA A 421 8.71 10.56 -12.44
N ALA A 422 7.84 11.38 -13.06
CA ALA A 422 7.58 11.33 -14.50
C ALA A 422 8.82 11.62 -15.34
N VAL A 423 9.64 12.59 -14.93
CA VAL A 423 10.92 12.92 -15.59
C VAL A 423 11.91 11.77 -15.47
N LEU A 424 12.03 11.17 -14.28
CA LEU A 424 12.89 9.99 -14.07
C LEU A 424 12.42 8.79 -14.87
N GLN A 425 11.10 8.61 -15.02
CA GLN A 425 10.51 7.55 -15.85
C GLN A 425 10.89 7.72 -17.33
N GLN A 426 10.84 8.94 -17.84
CA GLN A 426 11.29 9.25 -19.21
C GLN A 426 12.78 8.90 -19.40
N ARG A 427 13.62 9.21 -18.41
CA ARG A 427 15.03 8.83 -18.45
C ARG A 427 15.25 7.32 -18.45
N LEU A 428 14.47 6.59 -17.65
CA LEU A 428 14.49 5.13 -17.63
C LEU A 428 14.09 4.53 -18.99
N GLU A 429 13.03 5.06 -19.62
CA GLU A 429 12.58 4.59 -20.94
C GLU A 429 13.66 4.78 -22.00
N VAL A 430 14.31 5.95 -22.04
CA VAL A 430 15.42 6.23 -22.97
C VAL A 430 16.56 5.25 -22.79
N LEU A 431 17.00 5.01 -21.54
CA LEU A 431 18.06 4.03 -21.23
C LEU A 431 17.66 2.59 -21.62
N SER A 432 16.42 2.21 -21.40
CA SER A 432 15.91 0.88 -21.75
C SER A 432 15.91 0.66 -23.26
N ASN A 433 15.48 1.68 -24.04
CA ASN A 433 15.45 1.62 -25.49
C ASN A 433 16.88 1.60 -26.09
N ALA A 434 17.82 2.37 -25.54
CA ALA A 434 19.23 2.37 -25.99
C ALA A 434 19.90 0.99 -25.79
N THR A 435 19.62 0.33 -24.66
CA THR A 435 20.16 -1.00 -24.39
C THR A 435 19.58 -2.05 -25.36
N ALA A 436 18.30 -1.95 -25.70
CA ALA A 436 17.63 -2.86 -26.63
C ALA A 436 18.16 -2.69 -28.08
N SER A 437 18.51 -1.47 -28.49
CA SER A 437 19.08 -1.22 -29.83
C SER A 437 20.51 -1.77 -29.94
N ASN A 438 21.35 -1.56 -28.93
CA ASN A 438 22.73 -2.09 -28.89
C ASN A 438 22.76 -3.62 -28.90
N GLY A 439 21.86 -4.28 -28.17
CA GLY A 439 21.72 -5.75 -28.17
C GLY A 439 21.34 -6.32 -29.56
N LYS A 440 20.52 -5.60 -30.34
CA LYS A 440 20.18 -6.00 -31.72
C LYS A 440 21.36 -5.85 -32.69
N HIS A 441 22.17 -4.80 -32.53
CA HIS A 441 23.36 -4.61 -33.37
C HIS A 441 24.45 -5.66 -33.12
N VAL A 442 24.65 -6.09 -31.86
CA VAL A 442 25.59 -7.16 -31.51
C VAL A 442 25.11 -8.50 -32.08
N ALA A 443 23.81 -8.80 -31.99
CA ALA A 443 23.24 -10.05 -32.50
C ALA A 443 23.23 -10.14 -34.06
N MET A 444 23.24 -9.01 -34.77
CA MET A 444 23.37 -8.97 -36.22
C MET A 444 24.84 -9.07 -36.68
N GLY A 445 25.77 -8.54 -35.88
CA GLY A 445 27.22 -8.58 -36.18
C GLY A 445 27.88 -9.96 -35.95
N THR A 446 27.24 -10.84 -35.20
CA THR A 446 27.69 -12.25 -34.99
C THR A 446 27.15 -13.24 -35.99
N LYS A 447 26.32 -12.83 -36.96
CA LYS A 447 25.77 -13.66 -38.05
C LYS A 447 26.35 -13.33 -39.42
N ALA A 448 27.32 -12.43 -39.49
CA ALA A 448 28.14 -12.16 -40.67
C ALA A 448 29.55 -12.71 -40.43
#